data_222f55007d83457810562e148c75f3dd
#
_entry.id   222f55007d83457810562e148c75f3dd
#
_cell.length_a   1.000
_cell.length_b   1.000
_cell.length_c   1.000
_cell.angle_alpha   90.00
_cell.angle_beta   90.00
_cell.angle_gamma   90.00
#
_symmetry.space_group_name_H-M   'P 1'
#
loop_
_entity.id
_entity.type
_entity.pdbx_description
1 polymer ?
#
loop_
_entity_poly.entity_id
_entity_poly.type
_entity_poly.pdbx_seq_one_letter_code
_entity_poly.pdbx_strand_id
1 'polypeptide(L)'
;MTAAPAGRVAVVTGAARGIGAATALRLAADGLAVAVLDLSADDARGTVDAIEASGGRALAVGADVGDADQVQAAVDRIAAELGPPTVLVNNAGVTRDNLLFKMSDADWDLVMHVHLRGSFLMTRAVQRHMVEANWGRVVNLSSTSALGNRGQANYATAKAGLQGFTKTLAVELGKFGVTANAIAPGFIVTDMTKATAARLGQEWEPYVAARAAAIPVARAGRPADIAHTVSFLVSEGAGFVSGQVIYVAGGPRA
;
A
#
# COMPACT_ATOMS: atom_id res chain seq x y z
N MET A 1 5.97 1.48 22.40
CA MET A 1 5.52 2.04 21.09
C MET A 1 4.24 2.81 21.38
N THR A 2 4.23 4.12 21.15
CA THR A 2 3.00 4.92 21.29
C THR A 2 2.04 4.51 20.16
N ALA A 3 0.87 3.98 20.52
CA ALA A 3 -0.20 3.65 19.60
C ALA A 3 -0.58 4.88 18.74
N ALA A 4 -1.13 4.67 17.56
CA ALA A 4 -1.77 5.74 16.83
C ALA A 4 -2.92 6.31 17.71
N PRO A 5 -3.19 7.64 17.64
CA PRO A 5 -4.25 8.21 18.48
C PRO A 5 -5.59 7.55 18.16
N ALA A 6 -6.29 7.11 19.21
CA ALA A 6 -7.61 6.52 19.10
C ALA A 6 -8.58 7.47 18.37
N GLY A 7 -9.36 6.93 17.44
CA GLY A 7 -10.38 7.69 16.70
C GLY A 7 -9.94 8.23 15.33
N ARG A 8 -8.71 8.00 14.87
CA ARG A 8 -8.28 8.36 13.50
C ARG A 8 -8.80 7.36 12.47
N VAL A 9 -8.99 7.86 11.25
CA VAL A 9 -9.47 7.04 10.12
C VAL A 9 -8.32 6.79 9.14
N ALA A 10 -8.12 5.52 8.82
CA ALA A 10 -7.17 5.06 7.80
C ALA A 10 -7.91 4.58 6.55
N VAL A 11 -7.38 4.92 5.38
CA VAL A 11 -7.78 4.33 4.10
C VAL A 11 -6.65 3.44 3.63
N VAL A 12 -6.96 2.16 3.36
CA VAL A 12 -6.02 1.21 2.77
C VAL A 12 -6.57 0.76 1.43
N THR A 13 -5.84 1.03 0.34
CA THR A 13 -6.25 0.64 -1.01
C THR A 13 -5.72 -0.75 -1.39
N GLY A 14 -6.47 -1.52 -2.19
CA GLY A 14 -6.13 -2.90 -2.50
C GLY A 14 -6.14 -3.78 -1.25
N ALA A 15 -7.14 -3.59 -0.38
CA ALA A 15 -7.14 -4.13 0.97
C ALA A 15 -8.03 -5.36 1.16
N ALA A 16 -8.56 -5.94 0.08
CA ALA A 16 -9.31 -7.20 0.14
C ALA A 16 -8.43 -8.40 0.55
N ARG A 17 -7.13 -8.36 0.28
CA ARG A 17 -6.21 -9.49 0.49
C ARG A 17 -4.74 -9.05 0.64
N GLY A 18 -3.88 -10.02 0.95
CA GLY A 18 -2.43 -9.85 0.93
C GLY A 18 -1.91 -8.79 1.90
N ILE A 19 -1.01 -7.91 1.42
CA ILE A 19 -0.40 -6.84 2.22
C ILE A 19 -1.45 -5.84 2.68
N GLY A 20 -2.40 -5.47 1.80
CA GLY A 20 -3.46 -4.52 2.11
C GLY A 20 -4.35 -4.99 3.25
N ALA A 21 -4.85 -6.24 3.18
CA ALA A 21 -5.67 -6.83 4.24
C ALA A 21 -4.91 -6.93 5.58
N ALA A 22 -3.66 -7.42 5.55
CA ALA A 22 -2.83 -7.50 6.76
C ALA A 22 -2.57 -6.10 7.36
N THR A 23 -2.41 -5.08 6.51
CA THR A 23 -2.26 -3.68 6.93
C THR A 23 -3.54 -3.16 7.56
N ALA A 24 -4.70 -3.38 6.93
CA ALA A 24 -6.00 -2.96 7.45
C ALA A 24 -6.29 -3.58 8.83
N LEU A 25 -6.09 -4.89 8.96
CA LEU A 25 -6.23 -5.62 10.24
C LEU A 25 -5.30 -5.07 11.31
N ARG A 26 -4.04 -4.79 10.95
CA ARG A 26 -3.07 -4.23 11.91
C ARG A 26 -3.45 -2.83 12.36
N LEU A 27 -3.83 -1.94 11.45
CA LEU A 27 -4.24 -0.58 11.80
C LEU A 27 -5.51 -0.56 12.66
N ALA A 28 -6.44 -1.47 12.40
CA ALA A 28 -7.62 -1.64 13.26
C ALA A 28 -7.22 -2.11 14.67
N ALA A 29 -6.29 -3.06 14.79
CA ALA A 29 -5.76 -3.51 16.08
C ALA A 29 -4.97 -2.40 16.82
N ASP A 30 -4.40 -1.45 16.08
CA ASP A 30 -3.77 -0.25 16.65
C ASP A 30 -4.79 0.83 17.07
N GLY A 31 -6.11 0.59 16.88
CA GLY A 31 -7.20 1.45 17.32
C GLY A 31 -7.73 2.46 16.30
N LEU A 32 -7.35 2.34 15.02
CA LEU A 32 -7.89 3.17 13.94
C LEU A 32 -9.21 2.60 13.42
N ALA A 33 -10.12 3.47 12.97
CA ALA A 33 -11.19 3.07 12.06
C ALA A 33 -10.62 2.90 10.64
N VAL A 34 -10.97 1.83 9.92
CA VAL A 34 -10.31 1.49 8.66
C VAL A 34 -11.30 1.40 7.51
N ALA A 35 -11.12 2.22 6.50
CA ALA A 35 -11.75 2.02 5.19
C ALA A 35 -10.92 1.00 4.39
N VAL A 36 -11.50 -0.16 4.15
CA VAL A 36 -10.97 -1.24 3.33
C VAL A 36 -11.44 -0.99 1.91
N LEU A 37 -10.57 -0.41 1.07
CA LEU A 37 -10.90 -0.03 -0.30
C LEU A 37 -10.31 -1.03 -1.29
N ASP A 38 -11.15 -1.56 -2.18
CA ASP A 38 -10.74 -2.39 -3.32
C ASP A 38 -11.62 -2.07 -4.54
N LEU A 39 -11.44 -2.75 -5.67
CA LEU A 39 -12.25 -2.55 -6.87
C LEU A 39 -13.74 -2.79 -6.60
N SER A 40 -14.06 -3.76 -5.77
CA SER A 40 -15.41 -4.06 -5.33
C SER A 40 -15.52 -4.01 -3.81
N ALA A 41 -16.59 -3.42 -3.31
CA ALA A 41 -16.90 -3.46 -1.87
C ALA A 41 -17.14 -4.90 -1.38
N ASP A 42 -17.64 -5.78 -2.24
CA ASP A 42 -17.87 -7.19 -1.88
C ASP A 42 -16.55 -7.93 -1.66
N ASP A 43 -15.53 -7.66 -2.47
CA ASP A 43 -14.19 -8.23 -2.27
C ASP A 43 -13.56 -7.78 -0.92
N ALA A 44 -13.87 -6.58 -0.48
CA ALA A 44 -13.35 -6.00 0.77
C ALA A 44 -14.04 -6.57 2.03
N ARG A 45 -15.23 -7.20 1.91
CA ARG A 45 -16.04 -7.66 3.05
C ARG A 45 -15.29 -8.59 3.98
N GLY A 46 -14.57 -9.58 3.44
CA GLY A 46 -13.84 -10.55 4.27
C GLY A 46 -12.84 -9.89 5.23
N THR A 47 -12.17 -8.81 4.79
CA THR A 47 -11.28 -8.04 5.66
C THR A 47 -12.06 -7.20 6.67
N VAL A 48 -13.17 -6.60 6.26
CA VAL A 48 -14.07 -5.83 7.17
C VAL A 48 -14.62 -6.74 8.26
N ASP A 49 -15.19 -7.88 7.90
CA ASP A 49 -15.75 -8.84 8.86
C ASP A 49 -14.71 -9.30 9.89
N ALA A 50 -13.46 -9.53 9.46
CA ALA A 50 -12.37 -9.90 10.36
C ALA A 50 -11.99 -8.76 11.33
N ILE A 51 -12.04 -7.50 10.88
CA ILE A 51 -11.81 -6.33 11.73
C ILE A 51 -12.94 -6.20 12.76
N GLU A 52 -14.20 -6.29 12.33
CA GLU A 52 -15.37 -6.16 13.19
C GLU A 52 -15.46 -7.30 14.21
N ALA A 53 -15.14 -8.53 13.80
CA ALA A 53 -15.07 -9.68 14.70
C ALA A 53 -14.01 -9.50 15.81
N SER A 54 -12.99 -8.66 15.57
CA SER A 54 -11.97 -8.30 16.57
C SER A 54 -12.34 -7.04 17.38
N GLY A 55 -13.55 -6.50 17.20
CA GLY A 55 -14.04 -5.31 17.90
C GLY A 55 -13.58 -3.97 17.30
N GLY A 56 -12.96 -4.00 16.11
CA GLY A 56 -12.58 -2.80 15.37
C GLY A 56 -13.74 -2.17 14.60
N ARG A 57 -13.52 -0.97 14.05
CA ARG A 57 -14.46 -0.30 13.13
C ARG A 57 -13.90 -0.33 11.72
N ALA A 58 -14.69 -0.81 10.77
CA ALA A 58 -14.28 -0.83 9.36
C ALA A 58 -15.43 -0.50 8.41
N LEU A 59 -15.09 -0.14 7.18
CA LEU A 59 -16.02 0.14 6.09
C LEU A 59 -15.51 -0.47 4.80
N ALA A 60 -16.32 -1.29 4.13
CA ALA A 60 -16.03 -1.80 2.80
C ALA A 60 -16.34 -0.73 1.74
N VAL A 61 -15.38 -0.41 0.90
CA VAL A 61 -15.50 0.61 -0.14
C VAL A 61 -15.04 0.05 -1.49
N GLY A 62 -15.89 0.20 -2.51
CA GLY A 62 -15.56 -0.16 -3.89
C GLY A 62 -15.19 1.08 -4.68
N ALA A 63 -13.99 1.08 -5.31
CA ALA A 63 -13.58 2.12 -6.27
C ALA A 63 -12.38 1.67 -7.10
N ASP A 64 -12.36 2.03 -8.38
CA ASP A 64 -11.12 2.06 -9.15
C ASP A 64 -10.30 3.28 -8.71
N VAL A 65 -9.12 3.03 -8.12
CA VAL A 65 -8.23 4.11 -7.66
C VAL A 65 -7.74 5.02 -8.79
N GLY A 66 -7.75 4.54 -10.03
CA GLY A 66 -7.37 5.31 -11.21
C GLY A 66 -8.49 6.19 -11.79
N ASP A 67 -9.72 6.07 -11.27
CA ASP A 67 -10.88 6.88 -11.67
C ASP A 67 -11.10 8.02 -10.66
N ALA A 68 -11.07 9.26 -11.16
CA ALA A 68 -11.10 10.44 -10.29
C ALA A 68 -12.46 10.61 -9.58
N ASP A 69 -13.56 10.30 -10.26
CA ASP A 69 -14.90 10.48 -9.72
C ASP A 69 -15.23 9.41 -8.69
N GLN A 70 -14.84 8.16 -8.96
CA GLN A 70 -14.98 7.07 -8.00
C GLN A 70 -14.12 7.30 -6.74
N VAL A 71 -12.89 7.77 -6.91
CA VAL A 71 -12.01 8.11 -5.77
C VAL A 71 -12.62 9.22 -4.92
N GLN A 72 -13.14 10.29 -5.56
CA GLN A 72 -13.76 11.39 -4.82
C GLN A 72 -14.99 10.91 -4.05
N ALA A 73 -15.89 10.17 -4.70
CA ALA A 73 -17.09 9.61 -4.07
C ALA A 73 -16.74 8.66 -2.92
N ALA A 74 -15.70 7.81 -3.09
CA ALA A 74 -15.23 6.91 -2.05
C ALA A 74 -14.70 7.67 -0.82
N VAL A 75 -13.88 8.70 -1.03
CA VAL A 75 -13.32 9.49 0.09
C VAL A 75 -14.42 10.28 0.80
N ASP A 76 -15.39 10.85 0.08
CA ASP A 76 -16.52 11.57 0.68
C ASP A 76 -17.40 10.63 1.52
N ARG A 77 -17.67 9.42 1.03
CA ARG A 77 -18.38 8.38 1.76
C ARG A 77 -17.63 7.96 3.04
N ILE A 78 -16.30 7.74 2.94
CA ILE A 78 -15.47 7.40 4.09
C ILE A 78 -15.54 8.50 5.15
N ALA A 79 -15.42 9.77 4.72
CA ALA A 79 -15.48 10.90 5.65
C ALA A 79 -16.84 11.01 6.34
N ALA A 80 -17.94 10.70 5.65
CA ALA A 80 -19.30 10.73 6.21
C ALA A 80 -19.55 9.56 7.20
N GLU A 81 -19.08 8.34 6.89
CA GLU A 81 -19.42 7.13 7.66
C GLU A 81 -18.41 6.80 8.77
N LEU A 82 -17.11 7.02 8.54
CA LEU A 82 -16.04 6.75 9.52
C LEU A 82 -15.49 8.01 10.18
N GLY A 83 -15.59 9.15 9.48
CA GLY A 83 -14.94 10.40 9.83
C GLY A 83 -13.79 10.77 8.87
N PRO A 84 -13.20 11.98 9.02
CA PRO A 84 -12.19 12.49 8.12
C PRO A 84 -10.94 11.59 8.09
N PRO A 85 -10.57 11.06 6.90
CA PRO A 85 -9.40 10.20 6.79
C PRO A 85 -8.10 11.01 6.91
N THR A 86 -7.25 10.61 7.84
CA THR A 86 -5.95 11.25 8.09
C THR A 86 -4.77 10.30 7.93
N VAL A 87 -5.03 9.02 7.65
CA VAL A 87 -4.02 8.03 7.26
C VAL A 87 -4.38 7.46 5.89
N LEU A 88 -3.42 7.44 4.97
CA LEU A 88 -3.58 6.85 3.65
C LEU A 88 -2.45 5.85 3.37
N VAL A 89 -2.83 4.62 3.03
CA VAL A 89 -1.91 3.60 2.55
C VAL A 89 -2.24 3.27 1.09
N ASN A 90 -1.43 3.79 0.17
CA ASN A 90 -1.51 3.50 -1.25
C ASN A 90 -0.85 2.13 -1.52
N ASN A 91 -1.64 1.06 -1.41
CA ASN A 91 -1.19 -0.31 -1.59
C ASN A 91 -1.77 -0.96 -2.86
N ALA A 92 -2.87 -0.48 -3.41
CA ALA A 92 -3.45 -1.03 -4.64
C ALA A 92 -2.40 -1.21 -5.75
N GLY A 93 -2.43 -2.36 -6.39
CA GLY A 93 -1.43 -2.67 -7.41
C GLY A 93 -1.69 -3.93 -8.18
N VAL A 94 -1.18 -3.94 -9.40
CA VAL A 94 -1.26 -5.07 -10.34
C VAL A 94 0.11 -5.32 -10.97
N THR A 95 0.32 -6.52 -11.48
CA THR A 95 1.49 -6.85 -12.30
C THR A 95 1.06 -7.24 -13.70
N ARG A 96 1.80 -6.74 -14.71
CA ARG A 96 1.70 -7.11 -16.12
C ARG A 96 3.10 -7.27 -16.68
N ASP A 97 3.77 -8.35 -16.21
CA ASP A 97 5.18 -8.57 -16.51
C ASP A 97 5.35 -9.14 -17.91
N ASN A 98 6.22 -8.52 -18.68
CA ASN A 98 6.70 -9.02 -19.98
C ASN A 98 8.04 -8.37 -20.31
N LEU A 99 8.82 -9.00 -21.18
CA LEU A 99 10.03 -8.34 -21.71
C LEU A 99 9.61 -7.10 -22.51
N LEU A 100 10.44 -6.04 -22.48
CA LEU A 100 10.08 -4.74 -23.05
C LEU A 100 9.58 -4.84 -24.50
N PHE A 101 10.24 -5.61 -25.33
CA PHE A 101 9.87 -5.77 -26.75
C PHE A 101 8.57 -6.56 -26.99
N LYS A 102 7.98 -7.16 -25.93
CA LYS A 102 6.70 -7.88 -25.96
C LYS A 102 5.64 -7.23 -25.09
N MET A 103 6.01 -6.18 -24.36
CA MET A 103 5.07 -5.47 -23.48
C MET A 103 4.09 -4.66 -24.34
N SER A 104 2.80 -4.84 -24.11
CA SER A 104 1.78 -4.04 -24.78
C SER A 104 1.61 -2.67 -24.13
N ASP A 105 1.17 -1.67 -24.91
CA ASP A 105 0.79 -0.37 -24.38
C ASP A 105 -0.29 -0.50 -23.30
N ALA A 106 -1.27 -1.37 -23.50
CA ALA A 106 -2.34 -1.64 -22.53
C ALA A 106 -1.81 -2.17 -21.18
N ASP A 107 -0.79 -3.05 -21.19
CA ASP A 107 -0.15 -3.53 -19.96
C ASP A 107 0.65 -2.45 -19.26
N TRP A 108 1.31 -1.60 -20.04
CA TRP A 108 2.01 -0.43 -19.53
C TRP A 108 1.02 0.55 -18.89
N ASP A 109 -0.01 0.95 -19.63
CA ASP A 109 -0.99 1.95 -19.20
C ASP A 109 -1.76 1.49 -17.96
N LEU A 110 -2.16 0.21 -17.90
CA LEU A 110 -2.85 -0.33 -16.73
C LEU A 110 -1.99 -0.25 -15.47
N VAL A 111 -0.69 -0.57 -15.57
CA VAL A 111 0.22 -0.50 -14.42
C VAL A 111 0.42 0.96 -13.99
N MET A 112 0.60 1.90 -14.92
CA MET A 112 0.71 3.33 -14.60
C MET A 112 -0.59 3.87 -14.01
N HIS A 113 -1.74 3.47 -14.56
CA HIS A 113 -3.07 3.86 -14.09
C HIS A 113 -3.29 3.47 -12.62
N VAL A 114 -3.07 2.21 -12.28
CA VAL A 114 -3.32 1.73 -10.92
C VAL A 114 -2.30 2.28 -9.93
N HIS A 115 -0.99 2.18 -10.24
CA HIS A 115 0.06 2.50 -9.26
C HIS A 115 0.31 3.99 -9.10
N LEU A 116 0.53 4.72 -10.20
CA LEU A 116 0.91 6.14 -10.15
C LEU A 116 -0.31 7.05 -10.12
N ARG A 117 -1.19 6.91 -11.11
CA ARG A 117 -2.41 7.72 -11.15
C ARG A 117 -3.29 7.47 -9.93
N GLY A 118 -3.46 6.19 -9.53
CA GLY A 118 -4.25 5.84 -8.35
C GLY A 118 -3.71 6.44 -7.07
N SER A 119 -2.40 6.32 -6.82
CA SER A 119 -1.78 6.94 -5.64
C SER A 119 -1.89 8.48 -5.65
N PHE A 120 -1.76 9.10 -6.82
CA PHE A 120 -1.95 10.54 -6.98
C PHE A 120 -3.38 10.95 -6.65
N LEU A 121 -4.39 10.30 -7.23
CA LEU A 121 -5.80 10.64 -7.03
C LEU A 121 -6.24 10.44 -5.58
N MET A 122 -5.89 9.29 -4.98
CA MET A 122 -6.19 9.01 -3.58
C MET A 122 -5.54 10.04 -2.65
N THR A 123 -4.26 10.35 -2.86
CA THR A 123 -3.56 11.34 -2.03
C THR A 123 -4.18 12.73 -2.18
N ARG A 124 -4.50 13.15 -3.41
CA ARG A 124 -5.14 14.44 -3.69
C ARG A 124 -6.50 14.57 -3.01
N ALA A 125 -7.30 13.50 -2.99
CA ALA A 125 -8.61 13.50 -2.35
C ALA A 125 -8.53 13.51 -0.82
N VAL A 126 -7.58 12.75 -0.24
CA VAL A 126 -7.45 12.58 1.22
C VAL A 126 -6.70 13.74 1.87
N GLN A 127 -5.71 14.35 1.21
CA GLN A 127 -4.82 15.35 1.82
C GLN A 127 -5.55 16.55 2.43
N ARG A 128 -6.72 16.96 1.90
CA ARG A 128 -7.51 18.06 2.45
C ARG A 128 -7.85 17.83 3.93
N HIS A 129 -8.23 16.61 4.29
CA HIS A 129 -8.56 16.24 5.68
C HIS A 129 -7.32 16.23 6.57
N MET A 130 -6.16 15.85 6.01
CA MET A 130 -4.88 15.89 6.73
C MET A 130 -4.44 17.34 6.99
N VAL A 131 -4.59 18.23 5.99
CA VAL A 131 -4.25 19.65 6.11
C VAL A 131 -5.16 20.34 7.14
N GLU A 132 -6.47 20.11 7.09
CA GLU A 132 -7.45 20.62 8.05
C GLU A 132 -7.15 20.16 9.48
N ALA A 133 -6.73 18.89 9.63
CA ALA A 133 -6.37 18.32 10.94
C ALA A 133 -4.98 18.75 11.44
N ASN A 134 -4.17 19.44 10.63
CA ASN A 134 -2.74 19.68 10.86
C ASN A 134 -1.99 18.41 11.28
N TRP A 135 -2.38 17.28 10.72
CA TRP A 135 -1.79 15.97 10.96
C TRP A 135 -2.16 15.00 9.84
N GLY A 136 -1.22 14.20 9.41
CA GLY A 136 -1.49 13.15 8.43
C GLY A 136 -0.33 12.19 8.25
N ARG A 137 -0.64 11.01 7.71
CA ARG A 137 0.34 9.97 7.37
C ARG A 137 0.02 9.37 6.01
N VAL A 138 0.96 9.47 5.09
CA VAL A 138 0.88 8.84 3.78
C VAL A 138 1.95 7.76 3.67
N VAL A 139 1.55 6.54 3.35
CA VAL A 139 2.46 5.43 3.09
C VAL A 139 2.20 4.89 1.68
N ASN A 140 3.22 4.96 0.83
CA ASN A 140 3.16 4.45 -0.55
C ASN A 140 3.88 3.10 -0.64
N LEU A 141 3.19 2.06 -1.14
CA LEU A 141 3.81 0.75 -1.37
C LEU A 141 4.61 0.76 -2.68
N SER A 142 5.92 0.99 -2.55
CA SER A 142 6.90 0.79 -3.61
C SER A 142 7.26 -0.70 -3.75
N SER A 143 8.47 -1.05 -4.15
CA SER A 143 9.01 -2.41 -4.27
C SER A 143 10.53 -2.34 -4.42
N THR A 144 11.23 -3.43 -4.07
CA THR A 144 12.62 -3.61 -4.49
C THR A 144 12.77 -3.65 -6.02
N SER A 145 11.70 -3.94 -6.77
CA SER A 145 11.70 -3.86 -8.24
C SER A 145 11.93 -2.44 -8.77
N ALA A 146 11.78 -1.40 -7.96
CA ALA A 146 12.15 -0.03 -8.32
C ALA A 146 13.65 0.13 -8.66
N LEU A 147 14.49 -0.80 -8.19
CA LEU A 147 15.93 -0.87 -8.52
C LEU A 147 16.22 -1.59 -9.85
N GLY A 148 15.19 -2.04 -10.54
CA GLY A 148 15.25 -2.80 -11.77
C GLY A 148 14.96 -4.29 -11.56
N ASN A 149 14.08 -4.83 -12.40
CA ASN A 149 13.78 -6.26 -12.45
C ASN A 149 13.42 -6.67 -13.87
N ARG A 150 14.01 -7.78 -14.34
CA ARG A 150 13.79 -8.27 -15.70
C ARG A 150 12.31 -8.57 -15.94
N GLY A 151 11.76 -8.04 -17.03
CA GLY A 151 10.36 -8.22 -17.42
C GLY A 151 9.38 -7.30 -16.70
N GLN A 152 9.85 -6.33 -15.92
CA GLN A 152 9.02 -5.41 -15.15
C GLN A 152 9.26 -3.93 -15.48
N ALA A 153 9.48 -3.60 -16.75
CA ALA A 153 9.76 -2.22 -17.15
C ALA A 153 8.65 -1.26 -16.68
N ASN A 154 7.37 -1.63 -16.86
CA ASN A 154 6.22 -0.88 -16.36
C ASN A 154 6.17 -0.81 -14.82
N TYR A 155 6.25 -1.96 -14.17
CA TYR A 155 6.14 -2.06 -12.71
C TYR A 155 7.32 -1.37 -12.00
N ALA A 156 8.55 -1.59 -12.47
CA ALA A 156 9.73 -0.95 -11.92
C ALA A 156 9.66 0.58 -12.06
N THR A 157 9.23 1.09 -13.22
CA THR A 157 9.02 2.52 -13.46
C THR A 157 7.97 3.09 -12.51
N ALA A 158 6.81 2.42 -12.38
CA ALA A 158 5.76 2.86 -11.48
C ALA A 158 6.25 2.89 -10.01
N LYS A 159 6.94 1.83 -9.57
CA LYS A 159 7.43 1.74 -8.18
C LYS A 159 8.58 2.70 -7.87
N ALA A 160 9.43 3.03 -8.85
CA ALA A 160 10.42 4.10 -8.74
C ALA A 160 9.75 5.49 -8.72
N GLY A 161 8.73 5.71 -9.57
CA GLY A 161 7.95 6.95 -9.59
C GLY A 161 7.27 7.25 -8.24
N LEU A 162 6.76 6.22 -7.55
CA LEU A 162 6.20 6.37 -6.20
C LEU A 162 7.23 6.87 -5.17
N GLN A 163 8.51 6.52 -5.33
CA GLN A 163 9.56 7.02 -4.43
C GLN A 163 9.79 8.52 -4.61
N GLY A 164 9.80 9.00 -5.87
CA GLY A 164 9.87 10.43 -6.19
C GLY A 164 8.64 11.18 -5.70
N PHE A 165 7.44 10.66 -5.97
CA PHE A 165 6.17 11.21 -5.50
C PHE A 165 6.14 11.35 -3.97
N THR A 166 6.58 10.32 -3.25
CA THR A 166 6.68 10.34 -1.78
C THR A 166 7.52 11.49 -1.25
N LYS A 167 8.69 11.72 -1.86
CA LYS A 167 9.59 12.81 -1.45
C LYS A 167 8.96 14.18 -1.68
N THR A 168 8.28 14.36 -2.81
CA THR A 168 7.54 15.59 -3.12
C THR A 168 6.43 15.85 -2.10
N LEU A 169 5.63 14.85 -1.78
CA LEU A 169 4.60 14.97 -0.74
C LEU A 169 5.16 15.37 0.62
N ALA A 170 6.30 14.78 1.01
CA ALA A 170 6.96 15.12 2.28
C ALA A 170 7.36 16.60 2.35
N VAL A 171 7.83 17.16 1.23
CA VAL A 171 8.20 18.58 1.13
C VAL A 171 6.96 19.49 1.15
N GLU A 172 5.95 19.18 0.35
CA GLU A 172 4.76 20.03 0.18
C GLU A 172 3.85 20.04 1.41
N LEU A 173 3.67 18.87 2.06
CA LEU A 173 2.71 18.68 3.13
C LEU A 173 3.33 18.75 4.53
N GLY A 174 4.65 18.75 4.63
CA GLY A 174 5.35 18.73 5.92
C GLY A 174 4.96 19.88 6.85
N LYS A 175 4.76 21.08 6.33
CA LYS A 175 4.32 22.24 7.11
C LYS A 175 2.94 22.11 7.77
N PHE A 176 2.16 21.13 7.34
CA PHE A 176 0.86 20.80 7.90
C PHE A 176 0.91 19.56 8.84
N GLY A 177 2.09 19.18 9.33
CA GLY A 177 2.24 18.02 10.21
C GLY A 177 2.02 16.66 9.52
N VAL A 178 2.05 16.63 8.17
CA VAL A 178 1.87 15.41 7.39
C VAL A 178 3.23 14.81 7.05
N THR A 179 3.41 13.52 7.33
CA THR A 179 4.57 12.76 6.84
C THR A 179 4.19 11.86 5.66
N ALA A 180 5.09 11.71 4.71
CA ALA A 180 4.93 10.81 3.58
C ALA A 180 6.15 9.91 3.44
N ASN A 181 5.97 8.59 3.43
CA ASN A 181 7.03 7.61 3.31
C ASN A 181 6.67 6.52 2.31
N ALA A 182 7.67 5.90 1.71
CA ALA A 182 7.52 4.72 0.88
C ALA A 182 8.06 3.47 1.58
N ILE A 183 7.35 2.38 1.50
CA ILE A 183 7.86 1.05 1.86
C ILE A 183 8.17 0.33 0.56
N ALA A 184 9.36 -0.29 0.47
CA ALA A 184 9.80 -1.09 -0.66
C ALA A 184 9.95 -2.57 -0.22
N PRO A 185 8.86 -3.38 -0.31
CA PRO A 185 8.91 -4.79 0.02
C PRO A 185 9.87 -5.55 -0.90
N GLY A 186 10.56 -6.56 -0.33
CA GLY A 186 11.21 -7.61 -1.09
C GLY A 186 10.23 -8.71 -1.52
N PHE A 187 10.68 -9.97 -1.46
CA PHE A 187 9.81 -11.11 -1.75
C PHE A 187 8.87 -11.39 -0.57
N ILE A 188 7.59 -11.13 -0.76
CA ILE A 188 6.51 -11.35 0.22
C ILE A 188 5.59 -12.45 -0.29
N VAL A 189 5.27 -13.43 0.55
CA VAL A 189 4.32 -14.51 0.26
C VAL A 189 2.90 -13.94 0.19
N THR A 190 2.33 -13.91 -1.01
CA THR A 190 0.98 -13.40 -1.32
C THR A 190 0.42 -14.14 -2.53
N ASP A 191 -0.89 -13.99 -2.80
CA ASP A 191 -1.51 -14.53 -4.02
C ASP A 191 -0.85 -13.97 -5.29
N MET A 192 -0.42 -12.71 -5.29
CA MET A 192 0.28 -12.08 -6.41
C MET A 192 1.60 -12.81 -6.71
N THR A 193 2.41 -13.14 -5.70
CA THR A 193 3.67 -13.86 -5.88
C THR A 193 3.43 -15.33 -6.23
N LYS A 194 2.34 -15.93 -5.74
CA LYS A 194 1.90 -17.28 -6.13
C LYS A 194 1.48 -17.33 -7.60
N ALA A 195 0.71 -16.35 -8.05
CA ALA A 195 0.35 -16.21 -9.47
C ALA A 195 1.60 -15.98 -10.36
N THR A 196 2.61 -15.28 -9.85
CA THR A 196 3.89 -15.12 -10.57
C THR A 196 4.63 -16.44 -10.71
N ALA A 197 4.71 -17.26 -9.66
CA ALA A 197 5.33 -18.60 -9.75
C ALA A 197 4.62 -19.48 -10.79
N ALA A 198 3.28 -19.50 -10.75
CA ALA A 198 2.47 -20.26 -11.71
C ALA A 198 2.71 -19.81 -13.17
N ARG A 199 2.79 -18.48 -13.42
CA ARG A 199 3.08 -17.93 -14.75
C ARG A 199 4.49 -18.32 -15.25
N LEU A 200 5.45 -18.50 -14.32
CA LEU A 200 6.79 -18.95 -14.63
C LEU A 200 6.90 -20.48 -14.75
N GLY A 201 5.80 -21.22 -14.60
CA GLY A 201 5.79 -22.68 -14.61
C GLY A 201 6.54 -23.30 -13.43
N GLN A 202 6.63 -22.62 -12.30
CA GLN A 202 7.35 -23.08 -11.12
C GLN A 202 6.38 -23.54 -10.02
N GLU A 203 6.71 -24.66 -9.38
CA GLU A 203 6.03 -25.17 -8.20
C GLU A 203 6.19 -24.18 -7.04
N TRP A 204 5.11 -23.97 -6.28
CA TRP A 204 5.08 -22.90 -5.27
C TRP A 204 6.08 -23.08 -4.13
N GLU A 205 6.12 -24.25 -3.50
CA GLU A 205 7.00 -24.51 -2.37
C GLU A 205 8.48 -24.40 -2.74
N PRO A 206 8.97 -25.04 -3.82
CA PRO A 206 10.35 -24.87 -4.29
C PRO A 206 10.66 -23.41 -4.67
N TYR A 207 9.72 -22.69 -5.28
CA TYR A 207 9.88 -21.28 -5.62
C TYR A 207 10.11 -20.42 -4.38
N VAL A 208 9.27 -20.61 -3.34
CA VAL A 208 9.43 -19.89 -2.06
C VAL A 208 10.74 -20.24 -1.37
N ALA A 209 11.10 -21.51 -1.32
CA ALA A 209 12.34 -21.98 -0.70
C ALA A 209 13.59 -21.37 -1.36
N ALA A 210 13.63 -21.35 -2.71
CA ALA A 210 14.73 -20.76 -3.46
C ALA A 210 14.86 -19.24 -3.21
N ARG A 211 13.72 -18.54 -3.13
CA ARG A 211 13.71 -17.10 -2.80
C ARG A 211 14.15 -16.83 -1.37
N ALA A 212 13.66 -17.66 -0.41
CA ALA A 212 14.03 -17.54 1.00
C ALA A 212 15.53 -17.75 1.23
N ALA A 213 16.14 -18.74 0.57
CA ALA A 213 17.57 -19.02 0.65
C ALA A 213 18.45 -17.87 0.16
N ALA A 214 17.95 -17.05 -0.77
CA ALA A 214 18.66 -15.87 -1.28
C ALA A 214 18.50 -14.62 -0.40
N ILE A 215 17.66 -14.68 0.64
CA ILE A 215 17.42 -13.55 1.54
C ILE A 215 18.31 -13.70 2.78
N PRO A 216 19.07 -12.68 3.23
CA PRO A 216 19.98 -12.77 4.37
C PRO A 216 19.36 -13.29 5.66
N VAL A 217 18.08 -12.92 5.96
CA VAL A 217 17.36 -13.47 7.14
C VAL A 217 16.79 -14.86 6.91
N ALA A 218 17.15 -15.54 5.81
CA ALA A 218 16.84 -16.93 5.46
C ALA A 218 15.34 -17.30 5.52
N ARG A 219 14.46 -16.34 5.24
CA ARG A 219 13.01 -16.57 5.10
C ARG A 219 12.38 -15.62 4.09
N ALA A 220 11.28 -16.05 3.50
CA ALA A 220 10.40 -15.15 2.77
C ALA A 220 9.68 -14.19 3.73
N GLY A 221 9.40 -12.98 3.25
CA GLY A 221 8.57 -12.02 3.99
C GLY A 221 7.10 -12.45 4.00
N ARG A 222 6.38 -11.97 5.00
CA ARG A 222 4.93 -12.16 5.14
C ARG A 222 4.22 -10.80 5.08
N PRO A 223 2.95 -10.73 4.70
CA PRO A 223 2.17 -9.49 4.75
C PRO A 223 2.27 -8.75 6.09
N ALA A 224 2.34 -9.49 7.21
CA ALA A 224 2.51 -8.92 8.55
C ALA A 224 3.84 -8.16 8.72
N ASP A 225 4.92 -8.55 8.05
CA ASP A 225 6.21 -7.82 8.13
C ASP A 225 6.05 -6.39 7.57
N ILE A 226 5.24 -6.24 6.52
CA ILE A 226 4.94 -4.93 5.92
C ILE A 226 3.95 -4.16 6.79
N ALA A 227 2.89 -4.81 7.27
CA ALA A 227 1.89 -4.20 8.13
C ALA A 227 2.49 -3.59 9.41
N HIS A 228 3.50 -4.25 10.02
CA HIS A 228 4.24 -3.71 11.17
C HIS A 228 5.01 -2.42 10.81
N THR A 229 5.61 -2.37 9.64
CA THR A 229 6.32 -1.16 9.19
C THR A 229 5.33 -0.03 8.90
N VAL A 230 4.17 -0.32 8.29
CA VAL A 230 3.10 0.67 8.12
C VAL A 230 2.64 1.19 9.49
N SER A 231 2.34 0.30 10.45
CA SER A 231 1.93 0.66 11.81
C SER A 231 2.92 1.61 12.49
N PHE A 232 4.24 1.34 12.36
CA PHE A 232 5.27 2.26 12.84
C PHE A 232 5.18 3.63 12.16
N LEU A 233 5.13 3.68 10.82
CA LEU A 233 5.15 4.94 10.05
C LEU A 233 3.91 5.80 10.26
N VAL A 234 2.77 5.23 10.64
CA VAL A 234 1.55 5.98 10.92
C VAL A 234 1.39 6.37 12.40
N SER A 235 2.30 5.92 13.27
CA SER A 235 2.30 6.26 14.68
C SER A 235 2.69 7.73 14.94
N GLU A 236 2.38 8.23 16.12
CA GLU A 236 2.84 9.56 16.57
C GLU A 236 4.38 9.63 16.66
N GLY A 237 5.01 8.52 17.10
CA GLY A 237 6.47 8.45 17.25
C GLY A 237 7.25 8.56 15.93
N ALA A 238 6.60 8.36 14.78
CA ALA A 238 7.20 8.51 13.46
C ALA A 238 7.09 9.94 12.88
N GLY A 239 6.67 10.93 13.67
CA GLY A 239 6.45 12.30 13.21
C GLY A 239 7.67 13.01 12.60
N PHE A 240 8.88 12.49 12.82
CA PHE A 240 10.12 13.02 12.21
C PHE A 240 10.69 12.13 11.10
N VAL A 241 9.97 11.04 10.75
CA VAL A 241 10.30 10.15 9.62
C VAL A 241 9.45 10.57 8.43
N SER A 242 10.03 11.30 7.47
CA SER A 242 9.33 11.78 6.28
C SER A 242 10.24 11.80 5.06
N GLY A 243 9.69 11.52 3.87
CA GLY A 243 10.42 11.47 2.60
C GLY A 243 11.29 10.22 2.43
N GLN A 244 11.17 9.22 3.29
CA GLN A 244 12.04 8.05 3.29
C GLN A 244 11.52 6.92 2.41
N VAL A 245 12.46 6.11 1.91
CA VAL A 245 12.19 4.83 1.25
C VAL A 245 12.74 3.73 2.15
N ILE A 246 11.85 2.97 2.77
CA ILE A 246 12.23 1.90 3.71
C ILE A 246 12.13 0.55 3.00
N TYR A 247 13.27 -0.10 2.79
CA TYR A 247 13.33 -1.44 2.22
C TYR A 247 13.02 -2.49 3.30
N VAL A 248 11.91 -3.21 3.14
CA VAL A 248 11.51 -4.32 4.01
C VAL A 248 11.69 -5.62 3.23
N ALA A 249 12.93 -6.09 3.18
CA ALA A 249 13.36 -7.14 2.25
C ALA A 249 14.20 -8.25 2.89
N GLY A 250 14.38 -8.22 4.22
CA GLY A 250 15.16 -9.22 4.94
C GLY A 250 16.68 -9.15 4.73
N GLY A 251 17.17 -8.04 4.17
CA GLY A 251 18.58 -7.76 3.92
C GLY A 251 18.80 -6.43 3.21
N PRO A 252 20.05 -5.97 3.09
CA PRO A 252 20.35 -4.72 2.42
C PRO A 252 19.96 -4.76 0.94
N ARG A 253 19.56 -3.61 0.40
CA ARG A 253 19.29 -3.38 -1.02
C ARG A 253 20.00 -2.08 -1.41
N ALA A 254 20.80 -2.18 -2.44
CA ALA A 254 21.54 -1.05 -3.03
C ALA A 254 20.85 -0.61 -4.30
#